data_017c80f1f28047de5e42730131ca9d9b
#
_entry.id   017c80f1f28047de5e42730131ca9d9b
#
_cell.length_a   1.000
_cell.length_b   1.000
_cell.length_c   1.000
_cell.angle_alpha   90.00
_cell.angle_beta   90.00
_cell.angle_gamma   90.00
#
_symmetry.space_group_name_H-M   'P 1'
#
loop_
_entity.id
_entity.type
_entity.pdbx_description
1 polymer ?
#
loop_
_entity_poly.entity_id
_entity_poly.type
_entity_poly.pdbx_seq_one_letter_code
_entity_poly.pdbx_strand_id
1 'polypeptide(L)'
;MKRQKRVAVINDVTGFGRCSAAVAQPIISAMKIQCCVMPTAILSVHTGFPNYFLQDYTPYLRTYMNSWEETGIEFDGITTGFIGSKEQIGLVIEFFKRLKKENTLAVVDPVMGDYGKLYSSYTDDMCQEMKKLLPYADVLTPNLTEACRILDLDYHKVDLSEEGLVAICEALSDMGPSRIVITGLQQGDLIFNYIFEKNKTSELLSTRKIGGDRSGTGDVFSSIVTGALIQGQDFKTAVKRAVTFLDKAIAYTAQMELPWNYGICFEEYLDCLLYTSPSPRDY
;
A
#
# COMPACT_ATOMS: atom_id res chain seq x y z
N MET A 1 -11.87 -25.10 -14.00
CA MET A 1 -12.26 -23.81 -14.62
C MET A 1 -11.28 -22.73 -14.17
N LYS A 2 -10.85 -21.83 -15.07
CA LYS A 2 -10.07 -20.65 -14.66
C LYS A 2 -11.02 -19.69 -13.94
N ARG A 3 -10.86 -19.49 -12.63
CA ARG A 3 -11.58 -18.45 -11.88
C ARG A 3 -10.98 -17.07 -12.12
N GLN A 4 -11.75 -16.02 -11.89
CA GLN A 4 -11.22 -14.66 -11.83
C GLN A 4 -10.20 -14.53 -10.67
N LYS A 5 -9.14 -13.75 -10.88
CA LYS A 5 -8.15 -13.41 -9.85
C LYS A 5 -8.82 -12.69 -8.68
N ARG A 6 -8.35 -12.95 -7.46
CA ARG A 6 -8.88 -12.38 -6.20
C ARG A 6 -7.78 -11.83 -5.33
N VAL A 7 -8.05 -10.71 -4.70
CA VAL A 7 -7.17 -10.09 -3.70
C VAL A 7 -7.94 -9.89 -2.41
N ALA A 8 -7.38 -10.37 -1.31
CA ALA A 8 -7.82 -9.95 0.02
C ALA A 8 -7.19 -8.60 0.36
N VAL A 9 -8.01 -7.61 0.67
CA VAL A 9 -7.59 -6.27 1.11
C VAL A 9 -7.90 -6.15 2.59
N ILE A 10 -6.86 -6.15 3.43
CA ILE A 10 -6.95 -6.02 4.88
C ILE A 10 -6.67 -4.54 5.20
N ASN A 11 -7.72 -3.76 5.33
CA ASN A 11 -7.64 -2.31 5.50
C ASN A 11 -8.92 -1.77 6.16
N ASP A 12 -8.91 -0.54 6.64
CA ASP A 12 -10.14 0.10 7.09
C ASP A 12 -11.09 0.43 5.93
N VAL A 13 -12.36 0.63 6.26
CA VAL A 13 -13.37 1.15 5.34
C VAL A 13 -13.73 2.56 5.77
N THR A 14 -13.26 3.54 5.03
CA THR A 14 -13.52 4.95 5.28
C THR A 14 -14.56 5.49 4.32
N GLY A 15 -15.64 6.08 4.85
CA GLY A 15 -16.78 6.56 4.06
C GLY A 15 -16.47 7.79 3.19
N PHE A 16 -15.63 8.71 3.69
CA PHE A 16 -15.25 9.92 2.96
C PHE A 16 -13.76 10.25 3.16
N GLY A 17 -13.08 10.72 2.11
CA GLY A 17 -11.70 11.21 2.14
C GLY A 17 -10.74 10.45 1.22
N ARG A 18 -11.22 9.56 0.35
CA ARG A 18 -10.46 8.79 -0.65
C ARG A 18 -9.19 8.16 -0.09
N CYS A 19 -9.35 7.19 0.79
CA CYS A 19 -8.27 6.39 1.36
C CYS A 19 -8.72 4.95 1.60
N SER A 20 -7.80 4.11 1.96
CA SER A 20 -8.03 2.75 2.46
C SER A 20 -8.81 1.86 1.48
N ALA A 21 -9.74 1.02 1.95
CA ALA A 21 -10.51 0.10 1.12
C ALA A 21 -11.42 0.83 0.10
N ALA A 22 -11.87 2.06 0.41
CA ALA A 22 -12.66 2.87 -0.51
C ALA A 22 -11.88 3.26 -1.79
N VAL A 23 -10.56 3.29 -1.72
CA VAL A 23 -9.64 3.48 -2.85
C VAL A 23 -9.22 2.14 -3.46
N ALA A 24 -8.84 1.18 -2.63
CA ALA A 24 -8.35 -0.11 -3.10
C ALA A 24 -9.40 -0.86 -3.93
N GLN A 25 -10.67 -0.85 -3.50
CA GLN A 25 -11.73 -1.60 -4.15
C GLN A 25 -12.01 -1.16 -5.60
N PRO A 26 -12.24 0.13 -5.91
CA PRO A 26 -12.43 0.55 -7.29
C PRO A 26 -11.19 0.35 -8.17
N ILE A 27 -9.98 0.60 -7.65
CA ILE A 27 -8.72 0.43 -8.40
C ILE A 27 -8.52 -1.04 -8.78
N ILE A 28 -8.56 -1.94 -7.81
CA ILE A 28 -8.37 -3.38 -8.04
C ILE A 28 -9.47 -3.93 -8.95
N SER A 29 -10.72 -3.47 -8.79
CA SER A 29 -11.84 -3.88 -9.65
C SER A 29 -11.68 -3.37 -11.09
N ALA A 30 -11.21 -2.13 -11.31
CA ALA A 30 -10.87 -1.61 -12.64
C ALA A 30 -9.78 -2.44 -13.33
N MET A 31 -8.86 -3.03 -12.54
CA MET A 31 -7.84 -3.96 -13.04
C MET A 31 -8.38 -5.38 -13.28
N LYS A 32 -9.71 -5.59 -13.28
CA LYS A 32 -10.41 -6.86 -13.52
C LYS A 32 -10.05 -7.96 -12.51
N ILE A 33 -9.77 -7.57 -11.27
CA ILE A 33 -9.49 -8.46 -10.15
C ILE A 33 -10.61 -8.29 -9.12
N GLN A 34 -11.11 -9.39 -8.58
CA GLN A 34 -12.10 -9.34 -7.49
C GLN A 34 -11.41 -8.85 -6.21
N CYS A 35 -11.82 -7.69 -5.73
CA CYS A 35 -11.39 -7.14 -4.44
C CYS A 35 -12.26 -7.68 -3.31
N CYS A 36 -11.65 -8.34 -2.34
CA CYS A 36 -12.32 -8.93 -1.17
C CYS A 36 -11.83 -8.21 0.08
N VAL A 37 -12.65 -7.32 0.63
CA VAL A 37 -12.25 -6.48 1.78
C VAL A 37 -12.46 -7.23 3.09
N MET A 38 -11.42 -7.29 3.93
CA MET A 38 -11.50 -7.63 5.35
C MET A 38 -11.29 -6.35 6.16
N PRO A 39 -12.34 -5.75 6.73
CA PRO A 39 -12.26 -4.45 7.37
C PRO A 39 -11.52 -4.54 8.71
N THR A 40 -10.52 -3.67 8.95
CA THR A 40 -9.87 -3.50 10.25
C THR A 40 -10.63 -2.52 11.15
N ALA A 41 -11.24 -1.52 10.54
CA ALA A 41 -12.12 -0.54 11.18
C ALA A 41 -13.12 0.02 10.16
N ILE A 42 -14.18 0.66 10.64
CA ILE A 42 -15.11 1.42 9.83
C ILE A 42 -15.10 2.87 10.32
N LEU A 43 -14.77 3.79 9.41
CA LEU A 43 -14.70 5.22 9.71
C LEU A 43 -15.69 6.02 8.88
N SER A 44 -16.27 7.07 9.49
CA SER A 44 -17.09 8.03 8.74
C SER A 44 -16.24 8.87 7.79
N VAL A 45 -15.11 9.36 8.28
CA VAL A 45 -14.02 10.05 7.57
C VAL A 45 -12.70 9.58 8.16
N HIS A 46 -11.59 9.71 7.47
CA HIS A 46 -10.29 9.26 8.02
C HIS A 46 -9.79 10.18 9.15
N THR A 47 -8.80 9.72 9.90
CA THR A 47 -8.27 10.38 11.10
C THR A 47 -7.60 11.75 10.85
N GLY A 48 -7.40 12.16 9.61
CA GLY A 48 -6.97 13.52 9.23
C GLY A 48 -8.08 14.57 9.28
N PHE A 49 -9.32 14.19 9.60
CA PHE A 49 -10.40 15.12 9.90
C PHE A 49 -10.47 15.38 11.40
N PRO A 50 -10.89 16.60 11.84
CA PRO A 50 -10.95 16.94 13.26
C PRO A 50 -11.99 16.12 14.04
N ASN A 51 -13.05 15.70 13.39
CA ASN A 51 -14.13 14.89 13.97
C ASN A 51 -14.39 13.68 13.08
N TYR A 52 -14.16 12.49 13.60
CA TYR A 52 -14.43 11.24 12.90
C TYR A 52 -15.13 10.26 13.84
N PHE A 53 -15.99 9.42 13.29
CA PHE A 53 -16.47 8.23 13.96
C PHE A 53 -15.56 7.06 13.55
N LEU A 54 -15.16 6.23 14.50
CA LEU A 54 -14.41 5.02 14.27
C LEU A 54 -15.05 3.86 15.03
N GLN A 55 -15.40 2.82 14.30
CA GLN A 55 -15.76 1.53 14.87
C GLN A 55 -14.62 0.55 14.65
N ASP A 56 -13.96 0.14 15.73
CA ASP A 56 -12.95 -0.92 15.71
C ASP A 56 -13.60 -2.26 15.34
N TYR A 57 -12.99 -2.96 14.38
CA TYR A 57 -13.50 -4.25 13.89
C TYR A 57 -12.75 -5.46 14.47
N THR A 58 -11.78 -5.26 15.36
CA THR A 58 -10.95 -6.30 16.00
C THR A 58 -11.76 -7.50 16.51
N PRO A 59 -12.90 -7.30 17.24
CA PRO A 59 -13.67 -8.42 17.79
C PRO A 59 -14.25 -9.37 16.73
N TYR A 60 -14.37 -8.92 15.51
CA TYR A 60 -15.05 -9.66 14.43
C TYR A 60 -14.07 -10.31 13.43
N LEU A 61 -12.80 -9.89 13.41
CA LEU A 61 -11.83 -10.32 12.39
C LEU A 61 -11.65 -11.85 12.35
N ARG A 62 -11.59 -12.52 13.51
CA ARG A 62 -11.44 -13.97 13.54
C ARG A 62 -12.68 -14.69 12.98
N THR A 63 -13.88 -14.22 13.31
CA THR A 63 -15.13 -14.78 12.77
C THR A 63 -15.21 -14.54 11.26
N TYR A 64 -14.77 -13.36 10.80
CA TYR A 64 -14.72 -13.01 9.39
C TYR A 64 -13.77 -13.95 8.62
N MET A 65 -12.57 -14.16 9.15
CA MET A 65 -11.56 -15.07 8.60
C MET A 65 -12.07 -16.53 8.57
N ASN A 66 -12.71 -16.99 9.65
CA ASN A 66 -13.29 -18.33 9.71
C ASN A 66 -14.31 -18.57 8.60
N SER A 67 -15.20 -17.58 8.36
CA SER A 67 -16.20 -17.66 7.28
C SER A 67 -15.56 -17.81 5.89
N TRP A 68 -14.46 -17.11 5.64
CA TRP A 68 -13.74 -17.22 4.37
C TRP A 68 -13.04 -18.58 4.21
N GLU A 69 -12.45 -19.09 5.29
CA GLU A 69 -11.80 -20.41 5.30
C GLU A 69 -12.81 -21.54 5.11
N GLU A 70 -13.93 -21.52 5.86
CA GLU A 70 -15.02 -22.49 5.76
C GLU A 70 -15.67 -22.49 4.36
N THR A 71 -15.75 -21.33 3.73
CA THR A 71 -16.24 -21.18 2.34
C THR A 71 -15.23 -21.68 1.31
N GLY A 72 -13.98 -21.94 1.71
CA GLY A 72 -12.90 -22.39 0.81
C GLY A 72 -12.44 -21.31 -0.16
N ILE A 73 -12.48 -20.02 0.26
CA ILE A 73 -12.04 -18.93 -0.58
C ILE A 73 -10.51 -18.94 -0.70
N GLU A 74 -10.02 -18.88 -1.93
CA GLU A 74 -8.60 -18.76 -2.24
C GLU A 74 -8.29 -17.42 -2.86
N PHE A 75 -7.14 -16.85 -2.48
CA PHE A 75 -6.66 -15.55 -2.97
C PHE A 75 -5.40 -15.70 -3.82
N ASP A 76 -5.33 -14.92 -4.90
CA ASP A 76 -4.11 -14.78 -5.71
C ASP A 76 -3.18 -13.72 -5.10
N GLY A 77 -3.73 -12.81 -4.29
CA GLY A 77 -2.96 -11.84 -3.52
C GLY A 77 -3.63 -11.44 -2.21
N ILE A 78 -2.81 -10.93 -1.31
CA ILE A 78 -3.20 -10.33 -0.05
C ILE A 78 -2.49 -8.99 0.02
N THR A 79 -3.19 -7.91 0.33
CA THR A 79 -2.57 -6.61 0.61
C THR A 79 -3.06 -6.08 1.95
N THR A 80 -2.16 -5.44 2.69
CA THR A 80 -2.48 -4.79 3.97
C THR A 80 -2.38 -3.28 3.83
N GLY A 81 -3.15 -2.56 4.65
CA GLY A 81 -3.05 -1.12 4.85
C GLY A 81 -3.14 -0.81 6.34
N PHE A 82 -4.06 0.05 6.74
CA PHE A 82 -4.21 0.45 8.14
C PHE A 82 -4.58 -0.73 9.05
N ILE A 83 -3.80 -0.89 10.13
CA ILE A 83 -4.01 -1.87 11.20
C ILE A 83 -4.03 -1.10 12.52
N GLY A 84 -5.15 -1.10 13.22
CA GLY A 84 -5.44 -0.19 14.33
C GLY A 84 -4.88 -0.60 15.69
N SER A 85 -4.36 -1.83 15.87
CA SER A 85 -3.87 -2.31 17.16
C SER A 85 -2.87 -3.46 17.04
N LYS A 86 -2.11 -3.71 18.12
CA LYS A 86 -1.22 -4.89 18.22
C LYS A 86 -2.01 -6.21 18.08
N GLU A 87 -3.21 -6.27 18.63
CA GLU A 87 -4.09 -7.43 18.51
C GLU A 87 -4.44 -7.68 17.04
N GLN A 88 -4.78 -6.63 16.28
CA GLN A 88 -5.04 -6.74 14.85
C GLN A 88 -3.81 -7.22 14.09
N ILE A 89 -2.61 -6.75 14.40
CA ILE A 89 -1.37 -7.25 13.79
C ILE A 89 -1.25 -8.78 13.99
N GLY A 90 -1.52 -9.26 15.21
CA GLY A 90 -1.55 -10.69 15.49
C GLY A 90 -2.60 -11.45 14.67
N LEU A 91 -3.79 -10.88 14.49
CA LEU A 91 -4.85 -11.46 13.66
C LEU A 91 -4.51 -11.46 12.15
N VAL A 92 -3.81 -10.45 11.67
CA VAL A 92 -3.30 -10.40 10.29
C VAL A 92 -2.22 -11.46 10.08
N ILE A 93 -1.33 -11.67 11.05
CA ILE A 93 -0.37 -12.78 11.01
C ILE A 93 -1.10 -14.14 10.98
N GLU A 94 -2.16 -14.30 11.78
CA GLU A 94 -3.02 -15.50 11.75
C GLU A 94 -3.65 -15.67 10.36
N PHE A 95 -4.12 -14.58 9.74
CA PHE A 95 -4.65 -14.58 8.38
C PHE A 95 -3.63 -15.09 7.36
N PHE A 96 -2.39 -14.57 7.38
CA PHE A 96 -1.33 -15.06 6.51
C PHE A 96 -1.06 -16.55 6.69
N LYS A 97 -0.95 -17.01 7.94
CA LYS A 97 -0.69 -18.43 8.25
C LYS A 97 -1.77 -19.36 7.73
N ARG A 98 -3.04 -18.93 7.74
CA ARG A 98 -4.20 -19.77 7.38
C ARG A 98 -4.54 -19.68 5.90
N LEU A 99 -4.48 -18.50 5.31
CA LEU A 99 -5.05 -18.21 3.99
C LEU A 99 -4.03 -17.87 2.90
N LYS A 100 -2.77 -17.53 3.26
CA LYS A 100 -1.70 -17.39 2.26
C LYS A 100 -1.25 -18.78 1.80
N LYS A 101 -1.34 -19.04 0.51
CA LYS A 101 -0.81 -20.24 -0.16
C LYS A 101 0.52 -19.93 -0.83
N GLU A 102 1.24 -20.95 -1.28
CA GLU A 102 2.56 -20.82 -1.94
C GLU A 102 2.55 -19.81 -3.10
N ASN A 103 1.48 -19.81 -3.89
CA ASN A 103 1.35 -18.90 -5.05
C ASN A 103 0.57 -17.60 -4.72
N THR A 104 0.26 -17.33 -3.47
CA THR A 104 -0.43 -16.09 -3.06
C THR A 104 0.59 -14.99 -2.85
N LEU A 105 0.52 -13.92 -3.64
CA LEU A 105 1.34 -12.73 -3.50
C LEU A 105 0.93 -11.94 -2.23
N ALA A 106 1.88 -11.59 -1.37
CA ALA A 106 1.62 -10.72 -0.24
C ALA A 106 2.31 -9.36 -0.42
N VAL A 107 1.51 -8.30 -0.48
CA VAL A 107 1.98 -6.91 -0.52
C VAL A 107 1.66 -6.28 0.83
N VAL A 108 2.70 -5.91 1.58
CA VAL A 108 2.54 -5.26 2.89
C VAL A 108 2.83 -3.78 2.73
N ASP A 109 1.82 -2.96 2.98
CA ASP A 109 1.97 -1.54 3.19
C ASP A 109 2.03 -1.32 4.71
N PRO A 110 3.19 -0.96 5.27
CA PRO A 110 3.39 -0.90 6.71
C PRO A 110 2.97 0.46 7.29
N VAL A 111 1.72 0.85 7.04
CA VAL A 111 1.16 2.16 7.41
C VAL A 111 1.39 2.46 8.89
N MET A 112 2.26 3.45 9.20
CA MET A 112 2.59 3.86 10.57
C MET A 112 2.71 5.37 10.74
N GLY A 113 3.12 6.10 9.73
CA GLY A 113 3.40 7.53 9.83
C GLY A 113 4.02 8.10 8.57
N ASP A 114 4.31 9.40 8.60
CA ASP A 114 4.97 10.11 7.52
C ASP A 114 5.80 11.31 8.03
N TYR A 115 6.74 11.81 7.22
CA TYR A 115 7.62 12.95 7.56
C TYR A 115 8.32 12.83 8.93
N GLY A 116 8.77 11.63 9.29
CA GLY A 116 9.44 11.33 10.55
C GLY A 116 8.50 11.21 11.77
N LYS A 117 7.17 11.34 11.59
CA LYS A 117 6.17 11.33 12.66
C LYS A 117 5.22 10.16 12.52
N LEU A 118 4.89 9.52 13.62
CA LEU A 118 3.82 8.52 13.66
C LEU A 118 2.45 9.18 13.54
N TYR A 119 1.51 8.49 12.92
CA TYR A 119 0.09 8.85 13.01
C TYR A 119 -0.40 8.74 14.45
N SER A 120 -1.40 9.54 14.81
CA SER A 120 -1.91 9.63 16.20
C SER A 120 -2.42 8.31 16.78
N SER A 121 -2.77 7.35 15.93
CA SER A 121 -3.21 6.01 16.31
C SER A 121 -2.07 5.02 16.53
N TYR A 122 -0.81 5.39 16.23
CA TYR A 122 0.35 4.49 16.33
C TYR A 122 1.23 4.83 17.53
N THR A 123 1.81 3.79 18.11
CA THR A 123 2.82 3.86 19.19
C THR A 123 4.09 3.16 18.76
N ASP A 124 5.21 3.45 19.43
CA ASP A 124 6.49 2.75 19.17
C ASP A 124 6.34 1.22 19.31
N ASP A 125 5.56 0.78 20.28
CA ASP A 125 5.24 -0.63 20.48
C ASP A 125 4.51 -1.26 19.28
N MET A 126 3.58 -0.53 18.65
CA MET A 126 2.91 -1.00 17.44
C MET A 126 3.87 -1.09 16.26
N CYS A 127 4.83 -0.16 16.16
CA CYS A 127 5.87 -0.22 15.14
C CYS A 127 6.73 -1.48 15.28
N GLN A 128 7.06 -1.88 16.52
CA GLN A 128 7.80 -3.13 16.77
C GLN A 128 6.96 -4.38 16.41
N GLU A 129 5.66 -4.36 16.67
CA GLU A 129 4.77 -5.45 16.25
C GLU A 129 4.64 -5.53 14.72
N MET A 130 4.60 -4.38 14.02
CA MET A 130 4.49 -4.32 12.55
C MET A 130 5.65 -5.08 11.86
N LYS A 131 6.85 -5.08 12.45
CA LYS A 131 8.00 -5.85 11.95
C LYS A 131 7.68 -7.34 11.77
N LYS A 132 6.78 -7.90 12.59
CA LYS A 132 6.39 -9.31 12.54
C LYS A 132 5.57 -9.69 11.31
N LEU A 133 5.10 -8.72 10.52
CA LEU A 133 4.44 -8.95 9.23
C LEU A 133 5.44 -9.20 8.10
N LEU A 134 6.66 -8.66 8.19
CA LEU A 134 7.63 -8.68 7.11
C LEU A 134 8.00 -10.10 6.63
N PRO A 135 8.15 -11.13 7.52
CA PRO A 135 8.41 -12.50 7.08
C PRO A 135 7.33 -13.10 6.15
N TYR A 136 6.12 -12.51 6.12
CA TYR A 136 5.03 -12.96 5.26
C TYR A 136 4.94 -12.16 3.96
N ALA A 137 5.64 -11.03 3.86
CA ALA A 137 5.61 -10.14 2.71
C ALA A 137 6.48 -10.63 1.55
N ASP A 138 5.96 -10.59 0.34
CA ASP A 138 6.73 -10.74 -0.90
C ASP A 138 7.17 -9.36 -1.43
N VAL A 139 6.35 -8.35 -1.15
CA VAL A 139 6.56 -6.94 -1.52
C VAL A 139 6.30 -6.06 -0.30
N LEU A 140 7.14 -5.07 -0.09
CA LEU A 140 6.99 -4.03 0.94
C LEU A 140 6.97 -2.65 0.29
N THR A 141 6.02 -1.79 0.69
CA THR A 141 5.82 -0.45 0.10
C THR A 141 5.96 0.70 1.12
N PRO A 142 7.01 0.76 1.93
CA PRO A 142 7.15 1.76 2.98
C PRO A 142 7.47 3.13 2.39
N ASN A 143 7.02 4.20 3.08
CA ASN A 143 7.68 5.48 2.97
C ASN A 143 8.96 5.51 3.82
N LEU A 144 9.75 6.59 3.75
CA LEU A 144 11.01 6.68 4.51
C LEU A 144 10.81 6.59 6.03
N THR A 145 9.72 7.18 6.54
CA THR A 145 9.41 7.13 7.99
C THR A 145 9.19 5.71 8.44
N GLU A 146 8.43 4.96 7.69
CA GLU A 146 8.10 3.57 7.96
C GLU A 146 9.33 2.67 7.87
N ALA A 147 10.17 2.86 6.84
CA ALA A 147 11.45 2.15 6.70
C ALA A 147 12.37 2.43 7.92
N CYS A 148 12.48 3.69 8.34
CA CYS A 148 13.26 4.07 9.52
C CYS A 148 12.70 3.45 10.81
N ARG A 149 11.38 3.44 10.99
CA ARG A 149 10.73 2.84 12.17
C ARG A 149 10.90 1.32 12.23
N ILE A 150 10.86 0.66 11.09
CA ILE A 150 11.11 -0.80 11.01
C ILE A 150 12.57 -1.11 11.37
N LEU A 151 13.53 -0.29 10.93
CA LEU A 151 14.96 -0.55 11.14
C LEU A 151 15.54 0.15 12.38
N ASP A 152 14.72 0.84 13.18
CA ASP A 152 15.14 1.64 14.34
C ASP A 152 16.19 2.72 13.98
N LEU A 153 16.05 3.34 12.79
CA LEU A 153 16.91 4.41 12.29
C LEU A 153 16.34 5.80 12.65
N ASP A 154 17.26 6.76 12.86
CA ASP A 154 16.87 8.17 13.02
C ASP A 154 16.54 8.77 11.64
N TYR A 155 15.27 9.10 11.41
CA TYR A 155 14.77 9.69 10.17
C TYR A 155 15.57 10.92 9.69
N HIS A 156 16.07 11.74 10.62
CA HIS A 156 16.78 12.97 10.28
C HIS A 156 18.29 12.77 10.00
N LYS A 157 18.81 11.56 10.24
CA LYS A 157 20.23 11.21 10.05
C LYS A 157 20.46 10.11 9.03
N VAL A 158 19.38 9.58 8.45
CA VAL A 158 19.47 8.51 7.47
C VAL A 158 20.20 8.99 6.21
N ASP A 159 21.09 8.15 5.71
CA ASP A 159 21.79 8.40 4.45
C ASP A 159 20.85 8.10 3.27
N LEU A 160 20.59 9.11 2.45
CA LEU A 160 19.78 9.02 1.25
C LEU A 160 20.61 8.93 -0.05
N SER A 161 21.92 8.68 0.06
CA SER A 161 22.74 8.30 -1.09
C SER A 161 22.25 6.97 -1.67
N GLU A 162 22.72 6.62 -2.87
CA GLU A 162 22.37 5.33 -3.47
C GLU A 162 22.81 4.17 -2.58
N GLU A 163 24.02 4.25 -2.00
CA GLU A 163 24.58 3.27 -1.08
C GLU A 163 23.73 3.16 0.20
N GLY A 164 23.30 4.29 0.76
CA GLY A 164 22.44 4.31 1.95
C GLY A 164 21.06 3.70 1.69
N LEU A 165 20.44 4.01 0.54
CA LEU A 165 19.15 3.43 0.16
C LEU A 165 19.25 1.92 -0.13
N VAL A 166 20.36 1.46 -0.74
CA VAL A 166 20.64 0.03 -0.91
C VAL A 166 20.70 -0.65 0.46
N ALA A 167 21.50 -0.10 1.38
CA ALA A 167 21.67 -0.69 2.72
C ALA A 167 20.35 -0.79 3.49
N ILE A 168 19.47 0.24 3.40
CA ILE A 168 18.13 0.21 3.99
C ILE A 168 17.30 -0.92 3.37
N CYS A 169 17.27 -1.02 2.04
CA CYS A 169 16.49 -2.04 1.36
C CYS A 169 17.00 -3.46 1.62
N GLU A 170 18.33 -3.66 1.69
CA GLU A 170 18.93 -4.95 2.04
C GLU A 170 18.52 -5.36 3.46
N ALA A 171 18.63 -4.45 4.43
CA ALA A 171 18.22 -4.71 5.81
C ALA A 171 16.72 -5.06 5.91
N LEU A 172 15.85 -4.35 5.19
CA LEU A 172 14.43 -4.70 5.11
C LEU A 172 14.21 -6.05 4.41
N SER A 173 14.98 -6.35 3.35
CA SER A 173 14.87 -7.60 2.61
C SER A 173 15.30 -8.82 3.42
N ASP A 174 16.25 -8.66 4.33
CA ASP A 174 16.67 -9.73 5.25
C ASP A 174 15.59 -10.08 6.28
N MET A 175 14.58 -9.22 6.45
CA MET A 175 13.41 -9.49 7.29
C MET A 175 12.29 -10.24 6.56
N GLY A 176 12.37 -10.44 5.23
CA GLY A 176 11.41 -11.25 4.47
C GLY A 176 11.16 -10.82 3.03
N PRO A 177 10.75 -9.57 2.75
CA PRO A 177 10.34 -9.17 1.40
C PRO A 177 11.53 -9.15 0.42
N SER A 178 11.34 -9.74 -0.76
CA SER A 178 12.36 -9.71 -1.82
C SER A 178 12.24 -8.50 -2.75
N ARG A 179 11.15 -7.76 -2.66
CA ARG A 179 10.82 -6.58 -3.46
C ARG A 179 10.39 -5.45 -2.56
N ILE A 180 11.05 -4.30 -2.66
CA ILE A 180 10.81 -3.15 -1.79
C ILE A 180 10.75 -1.91 -2.67
N VAL A 181 9.81 -1.03 -2.41
CA VAL A 181 9.83 0.31 -2.95
C VAL A 181 9.70 1.32 -1.81
N ILE A 182 10.77 2.09 -1.58
CA ILE A 182 10.70 3.23 -0.65
C ILE A 182 10.04 4.39 -1.41
N THR A 183 8.85 4.77 -0.95
CA THR A 183 8.02 5.76 -1.63
C THR A 183 8.21 7.17 -1.07
N GLY A 184 7.94 8.19 -1.89
CA GLY A 184 7.77 9.55 -1.42
C GLY A 184 9.03 10.25 -0.92
N LEU A 185 10.22 9.81 -1.32
CA LEU A 185 11.48 10.50 -0.99
C LEU A 185 11.47 11.87 -1.65
N GLN A 186 11.52 12.95 -0.86
CA GLN A 186 11.46 14.31 -1.38
C GLN A 186 12.82 14.97 -1.40
N GLN A 187 13.19 15.55 -2.55
CA GLN A 187 14.37 16.41 -2.67
C GLN A 187 14.03 17.63 -3.56
N GLY A 188 13.91 18.80 -2.96
CA GLY A 188 13.46 20.01 -3.66
C GLY A 188 12.06 19.82 -4.26
N ASP A 189 11.94 20.07 -5.56
CA ASP A 189 10.68 19.93 -6.32
C ASP A 189 10.50 18.53 -6.95
N LEU A 190 11.30 17.56 -6.53
CA LEU A 190 11.21 16.19 -7.02
C LEU A 190 10.76 15.23 -5.92
N ILE A 191 9.96 14.26 -6.32
CA ILE A 191 9.59 13.08 -5.54
C ILE A 191 10.27 11.87 -6.18
N PHE A 192 10.92 11.06 -5.34
CA PHE A 192 11.58 9.85 -5.79
C PHE A 192 10.92 8.63 -5.16
N ASN A 193 10.91 7.54 -5.93
CA ASN A 193 10.55 6.21 -5.48
C ASN A 193 11.74 5.29 -5.76
N TYR A 194 12.31 4.70 -4.72
CA TYR A 194 13.46 3.82 -4.85
C TYR A 194 13.02 2.38 -4.95
N ILE A 195 13.27 1.75 -6.09
CA ILE A 195 12.83 0.39 -6.42
C ILE A 195 14.00 -0.56 -6.19
N PHE A 196 13.81 -1.51 -5.29
CA PHE A 196 14.77 -2.55 -4.96
C PHE A 196 14.14 -3.93 -5.17
N GLU A 197 14.88 -4.81 -5.84
CA GLU A 197 14.54 -6.22 -5.98
C GLU A 197 15.79 -7.04 -5.66
N LYS A 198 15.73 -7.97 -4.71
CA LYS A 198 16.87 -8.75 -4.24
C LYS A 198 17.57 -9.43 -5.42
N ASN A 199 18.90 -9.30 -5.48
CA ASN A 199 19.76 -9.81 -6.57
C ASN A 199 19.54 -9.15 -7.95
N LYS A 200 18.92 -7.97 -8.01
CA LYS A 200 18.79 -7.18 -9.24
C LYS A 200 19.31 -5.74 -9.02
N THR A 201 19.55 -5.04 -10.12
CA THR A 201 19.91 -3.62 -10.08
C THR A 201 18.72 -2.78 -9.62
N SER A 202 18.95 -1.95 -8.62
CA SER A 202 17.97 -0.97 -8.13
C SER A 202 17.72 0.15 -9.13
N GLU A 203 16.60 0.84 -8.99
CA GLU A 203 16.24 1.99 -9.85
C GLU A 203 15.63 3.10 -9.02
N LEU A 204 16.02 4.33 -9.30
CA LEU A 204 15.42 5.53 -8.75
C LEU A 204 14.47 6.14 -9.79
N LEU A 205 13.19 6.17 -9.49
CA LEU A 205 12.16 6.75 -10.33
C LEU A 205 11.76 8.12 -9.79
N SER A 206 11.93 9.19 -10.57
CA SER A 206 11.63 10.55 -10.15
C SER A 206 10.42 11.13 -10.88
N THR A 207 9.64 11.93 -10.16
CA THR A 207 8.55 12.75 -10.69
C THR A 207 8.61 14.16 -10.11
N ARG A 208 7.92 15.11 -10.72
CA ARG A 208 7.81 16.46 -10.14
C ARG A 208 6.76 16.47 -9.03
N LYS A 209 7.07 17.16 -7.95
CA LYS A 209 6.08 17.44 -6.91
C LYS A 209 5.01 18.38 -7.46
N ILE A 210 3.77 17.94 -7.48
CA ILE A 210 2.61 18.71 -7.94
C ILE A 210 1.69 18.97 -6.75
N GLY A 211 1.45 20.25 -6.47
CA GLY A 211 0.59 20.64 -5.36
C GLY A 211 1.12 20.26 -3.97
N GLY A 212 0.22 20.14 -3.00
CA GLY A 212 0.50 19.70 -1.64
C GLY A 212 0.24 18.21 -1.44
N ASP A 213 0.54 17.73 -0.24
CA ASP A 213 0.27 16.34 0.15
C ASP A 213 -1.23 16.04 0.09
N ARG A 214 -1.57 14.78 -0.19
CA ARG A 214 -2.94 14.31 -0.31
C ARG A 214 -3.09 12.95 0.38
N SER A 215 -4.18 12.78 1.12
CA SER A 215 -4.51 11.48 1.71
C SER A 215 -4.78 10.42 0.63
N GLY A 216 -4.49 9.16 0.95
CA GLY A 216 -4.80 8.01 0.10
C GLY A 216 -3.84 7.75 -1.06
N THR A 217 -2.77 8.56 -1.23
CA THR A 217 -1.75 8.31 -2.27
C THR A 217 -1.07 6.96 -2.10
N GLY A 218 -0.76 6.56 -0.85
CA GLY A 218 -0.21 5.24 -0.51
C GLY A 218 -1.17 4.12 -0.88
N ASP A 219 -2.46 4.24 -0.54
CA ASP A 219 -3.49 3.25 -0.88
C ASP A 219 -3.66 3.07 -2.40
N VAL A 220 -3.64 4.16 -3.16
CA VAL A 220 -3.65 4.10 -4.63
C VAL A 220 -2.42 3.38 -5.15
N PHE A 221 -1.24 3.76 -4.64
CA PHE A 221 0.03 3.18 -5.06
C PHE A 221 0.07 1.67 -4.80
N SER A 222 -0.15 1.25 -3.56
CA SER A 222 -0.09 -0.15 -3.14
C SER A 222 -1.15 -1.01 -3.85
N SER A 223 -2.34 -0.46 -4.10
CA SER A 223 -3.41 -1.13 -4.85
C SER A 223 -3.05 -1.38 -6.30
N ILE A 224 -2.47 -0.39 -7.00
CA ILE A 224 -2.04 -0.54 -8.40
C ILE A 224 -0.87 -1.53 -8.50
N VAL A 225 0.13 -1.42 -7.62
CA VAL A 225 1.26 -2.36 -7.58
C VAL A 225 0.77 -3.79 -7.35
N THR A 226 -0.12 -3.99 -6.37
CA THR A 226 -0.73 -5.30 -6.09
C THR A 226 -1.45 -5.86 -7.32
N GLY A 227 -2.33 -5.07 -7.91
CA GLY A 227 -3.10 -5.50 -9.09
C GLY A 227 -2.22 -5.82 -10.29
N ALA A 228 -1.21 -5.00 -10.56
CA ALA A 228 -0.29 -5.18 -11.69
C ALA A 228 0.56 -6.47 -11.54
N LEU A 229 1.07 -6.73 -10.34
CA LEU A 229 1.82 -7.96 -10.05
C LEU A 229 0.94 -9.22 -10.20
N ILE A 230 -0.31 -9.17 -9.74
CA ILE A 230 -1.27 -10.27 -9.89
C ILE A 230 -1.64 -10.50 -11.35
N GLN A 231 -1.66 -9.45 -12.18
CA GLN A 231 -1.80 -9.56 -13.63
C GLN A 231 -0.56 -10.15 -14.33
N GLY A 232 0.56 -10.32 -13.61
CA GLY A 232 1.80 -10.90 -14.12
C GLY A 232 2.80 -9.90 -14.67
N GLN A 233 2.63 -8.59 -14.38
CA GLN A 233 3.65 -7.59 -14.69
C GLN A 233 4.86 -7.76 -13.77
N ASP A 234 6.05 -7.42 -14.24
CA ASP A 234 7.24 -7.34 -13.40
C ASP A 234 7.14 -6.17 -12.40
N PHE A 235 7.92 -6.24 -11.32
CA PHE A 235 7.80 -5.29 -10.22
C PHE A 235 8.10 -3.84 -10.63
N LYS A 236 9.14 -3.62 -11.42
CA LYS A 236 9.52 -2.30 -11.91
C LYS A 236 8.41 -1.67 -12.77
N THR A 237 7.83 -2.45 -13.66
CA THR A 237 6.69 -2.02 -14.50
C THR A 237 5.46 -1.72 -13.64
N ALA A 238 5.18 -2.54 -12.63
CA ALA A 238 4.08 -2.30 -11.70
C ALA A 238 4.24 -0.96 -10.93
N VAL A 239 5.44 -0.69 -10.42
CA VAL A 239 5.74 0.57 -9.73
C VAL A 239 5.63 1.76 -10.68
N LYS A 240 6.21 1.69 -11.89
CA LYS A 240 6.10 2.76 -12.91
C LYS A 240 4.65 3.07 -13.26
N ARG A 241 3.81 2.04 -13.37
CA ARG A 241 2.37 2.20 -13.61
C ARG A 241 1.68 2.96 -12.48
N ALA A 242 1.98 2.62 -11.23
CA ALA A 242 1.42 3.29 -10.07
C ALA A 242 1.84 4.77 -10.01
N VAL A 243 3.13 5.06 -10.22
CA VAL A 243 3.65 6.43 -10.24
C VAL A 243 3.03 7.25 -11.37
N THR A 244 2.96 6.70 -12.59
CA THR A 244 2.36 7.40 -13.75
C THR A 244 0.87 7.70 -13.52
N PHE A 245 0.14 6.78 -12.90
CA PHE A 245 -1.26 7.00 -12.54
C PHE A 245 -1.40 8.12 -11.50
N LEU A 246 -0.58 8.07 -10.45
CA LEU A 246 -0.58 9.07 -9.38
C LEU A 246 -0.24 10.46 -9.91
N ASP A 247 0.76 10.60 -10.79
CA ASP A 247 1.11 11.89 -11.39
C ASP A 247 -0.09 12.54 -12.09
N LYS A 248 -0.84 11.76 -12.87
CA LYS A 248 -2.05 12.25 -13.55
C LYS A 248 -3.14 12.64 -12.55
N ALA A 249 -3.45 11.77 -11.60
CA ALA A 249 -4.52 11.99 -10.63
C ALA A 249 -4.20 13.16 -9.69
N ILE A 250 -2.95 13.33 -9.27
CA ILE A 250 -2.51 14.45 -8.44
C ILE A 250 -2.57 15.76 -9.24
N ALA A 251 -2.09 15.77 -10.50
CA ALA A 251 -2.16 16.95 -11.36
C ALA A 251 -3.59 17.42 -11.60
N TYR A 252 -4.53 16.49 -11.80
CA TYR A 252 -5.95 16.79 -11.92
C TYR A 252 -6.52 17.33 -10.59
N THR A 253 -6.23 16.65 -9.47
CA THR A 253 -6.71 17.06 -8.15
C THR A 253 -6.22 18.45 -7.76
N ALA A 254 -4.99 18.83 -8.15
CA ALA A 254 -4.43 20.14 -7.86
C ALA A 254 -5.22 21.29 -8.50
N GLN A 255 -5.95 21.04 -9.59
CA GLN A 255 -6.81 22.03 -10.27
C GLN A 255 -8.16 22.22 -9.56
N MET A 256 -8.53 21.31 -8.65
CA MET A 256 -9.86 21.30 -7.99
C MET A 256 -9.90 22.11 -6.70
N GLU A 257 -8.79 22.70 -6.24
CA GLU A 257 -8.69 23.49 -4.99
C GLU A 257 -9.28 22.78 -3.75
N LEU A 258 -9.25 21.44 -3.73
CA LEU A 258 -9.80 20.64 -2.64
C LEU A 258 -8.88 20.66 -1.41
N PRO A 259 -9.43 20.59 -0.19
CA PRO A 259 -8.64 20.33 1.01
C PRO A 259 -7.82 19.04 0.89
N TRP A 260 -6.64 19.02 1.50
CA TRP A 260 -5.71 17.88 1.42
C TRP A 260 -6.34 16.54 1.88
N ASN A 261 -7.21 16.61 2.89
CA ASN A 261 -7.88 15.45 3.49
C ASN A 261 -9.08 14.94 2.67
N TYR A 262 -9.40 15.55 1.54
CA TYR A 262 -10.40 15.00 0.60
C TYR A 262 -9.78 13.93 -0.32
N GLY A 263 -8.47 13.76 -0.27
CA GLY A 263 -7.72 12.78 -1.07
C GLY A 263 -7.55 13.18 -2.52
N ILE A 264 -7.07 12.25 -3.32
CA ILE A 264 -6.85 12.46 -4.76
C ILE A 264 -8.07 12.02 -5.58
N CYS A 265 -8.42 12.78 -6.61
CA CYS A 265 -9.49 12.47 -7.56
C CYS A 265 -9.03 11.40 -8.56
N PHE A 266 -8.86 10.18 -8.09
CA PHE A 266 -8.35 9.06 -8.90
C PHE A 266 -9.40 8.48 -9.85
N GLU A 267 -10.67 8.74 -9.61
CA GLU A 267 -11.81 8.21 -10.35
C GLU A 267 -11.74 8.55 -11.84
N GLU A 268 -11.23 9.75 -12.16
CA GLU A 268 -11.09 10.26 -13.53
C GLU A 268 -10.14 9.42 -14.40
N TYR A 269 -9.24 8.67 -13.78
CA TYR A 269 -8.22 7.90 -14.47
C TYR A 269 -8.36 6.39 -14.35
N LEU A 270 -9.47 5.88 -13.82
CA LEU A 270 -9.68 4.44 -13.64
C LEU A 270 -9.63 3.67 -14.98
N ASP A 271 -10.01 4.31 -16.09
CA ASP A 271 -9.91 3.74 -17.43
C ASP A 271 -8.46 3.42 -17.84
N CYS A 272 -7.48 4.21 -17.37
CA CYS A 272 -6.05 3.94 -17.60
C CYS A 272 -5.58 2.60 -17.00
N LEU A 273 -6.35 2.03 -16.07
CA LEU A 273 -6.07 0.74 -15.44
C LEU A 273 -6.69 -0.46 -16.20
N LEU A 274 -7.54 -0.21 -17.18
CA LEU A 274 -8.21 -1.27 -17.95
C LEU A 274 -7.27 -1.95 -18.95
N TYR A 275 -6.24 -1.26 -19.44
CA TYR A 275 -5.38 -1.72 -20.52
C TYR A 275 -4.01 -2.14 -20.00
N THR A 276 -3.65 -3.41 -20.22
CA THR A 276 -2.34 -3.99 -19.89
C THR A 276 -1.40 -4.11 -21.10
N SER A 277 -1.90 -3.78 -22.32
CA SER A 277 -1.12 -3.79 -23.56
C SER A 277 -1.34 -2.48 -24.31
N PRO A 278 -0.34 -1.93 -25.02
CA PRO A 278 -0.56 -0.82 -25.92
C PRO A 278 -1.61 -1.22 -26.95
N SER A 279 -2.58 -0.35 -27.15
CA SER A 279 -3.58 -0.55 -28.20
C SER A 279 -2.86 -0.54 -29.55
N PRO A 280 -3.25 -1.40 -30.52
CA PRO A 280 -2.75 -1.32 -31.90
C PRO A 280 -3.02 0.03 -32.60
N ARG A 281 -3.73 0.95 -31.93
CA ARG A 281 -4.02 2.30 -32.41
C ARG A 281 -3.04 3.36 -31.91
N ASP A 282 -2.06 2.99 -31.08
CA ASP A 282 -1.04 3.91 -30.55
C ASP A 282 0.26 3.89 -31.37
N TYR A 283 0.21 3.32 -32.61
CA TYR A 283 1.28 3.33 -33.61
C TYR A 283 0.84 4.13 -34.84
#